data_33d77e91f00e20468bfd502d69550a29
#
_entry.id   33d77e91f00e20468bfd502d69550a29
#
_cell.length_a   1.000
_cell.length_b   1.000
_cell.length_c   1.000
_cell.angle_alpha   90.00
_cell.angle_beta   90.00
_cell.angle_gamma   90.00
#
_symmetry.space_group_name_H-M   'P 1'
#
loop_
_entity.id
_entity.type
_entity.pdbx_description
1 polymer ?
#
loop_
_entity_poly.entity_id
_entity_poly.type
_entity_poly.pdbx_seq_one_letter_code
_entity_poly.pdbx_strand_id
1 'polypeptide(L)'
;MQLNFHPFVISKCFDMSNPTSPSAASSSTPSAQTPRAVFWLVVIAILLMASNMRSPIVALGSIAPVVQDALNLNATHIGWLGAIPMLMFALGALISPSIGKRYGLENTLIGVVMVLTAGIIMRSTWVSWHGFLIGTILLSLAIGFANTLVAPVIKQRTPDNIALVTGLFSLTMSVMSGVISGVVYPLTEQVGWQWALGGWAILGIAALIAWIVLRLKLGSSHKVPTADLTADEVTQESTSIWKSALAWQLAIFMGLQSLLFYTVAAFLPSIWISKGLTEVEAGSMGSIFQFMAPIAIIGMTWLIRRGMKIQFVAIGSTLLNVIGLIGIAYLSPDLAWLWTSIMGLGCAVIFTLCIMLFSLRTYTPNQASKLSGMAQTIAYLVAFAGPFGAGWLYEQTNSWDGPLLFILILTLINVIIAWLASRPIMIDGKPA
;
A
#
# COMPACT_ATOMS: atom_id res chain seq x y z
N MET A 1 30.19 -9.42 42.65
CA MET A 1 28.96 -10.15 42.98
C MET A 1 28.51 -10.87 41.71
N GLN A 2 29.00 -12.12 41.60
CA GLN A 2 28.79 -13.00 40.44
C GLN A 2 27.43 -13.68 40.62
N LEU A 3 26.57 -13.67 39.61
CA LEU A 3 25.35 -14.47 39.55
C LEU A 3 25.49 -15.51 38.43
N ASN A 4 25.58 -16.75 38.86
CA ASN A 4 25.69 -17.96 38.06
C ASN A 4 24.40 -18.29 37.36
N PHE A 5 24.49 -18.62 36.07
CA PHE A 5 23.45 -19.31 35.31
C PHE A 5 23.57 -20.83 35.54
N HIS A 6 22.48 -21.45 35.97
CA HIS A 6 22.35 -22.91 35.95
C HIS A 6 21.41 -23.35 34.81
N PRO A 7 21.78 -24.33 34.01
CA PRO A 7 20.90 -24.95 33.04
C PRO A 7 20.13 -26.10 33.71
N PHE A 8 18.83 -26.16 33.51
CA PHE A 8 17.96 -27.26 33.98
C PHE A 8 17.96 -28.38 32.95
N VAL A 9 18.63 -29.46 33.29
CA VAL A 9 18.58 -30.77 32.62
C VAL A 9 17.50 -31.59 33.32
N ILE A 10 16.53 -32.09 32.55
CA ILE A 10 15.66 -33.21 33.01
C ILE A 10 15.89 -34.39 32.08
N SER A 11 16.51 -35.38 32.68
CA SER A 11 16.78 -36.70 32.14
C SER A 11 15.83 -37.75 32.71
N LYS A 12 15.41 -38.66 31.85
CA LYS A 12 14.98 -40.06 32.08
C LYS A 12 13.67 -40.35 32.77
N CYS A 13 12.80 -41.09 32.08
CA CYS A 13 12.39 -42.40 32.56
C CYS A 13 12.21 -43.40 31.41
N PHE A 14 12.90 -44.48 31.53
CA PHE A 14 12.85 -45.77 30.83
C PHE A 14 11.50 -46.46 31.11
N ASP A 15 10.84 -47.13 30.17
CA ASP A 15 10.76 -48.59 30.24
C ASP A 15 10.25 -49.23 28.93
N MET A 16 10.57 -50.49 28.83
CA MET A 16 10.67 -51.42 27.71
C MET A 16 9.36 -52.12 27.35
N SER A 17 9.36 -52.64 26.14
CA SER A 17 8.80 -53.91 25.65
C SER A 17 7.59 -53.81 24.68
N ASN A 18 7.71 -54.03 23.47
CA ASN A 18 7.71 -55.13 22.58
C ASN A 18 7.27 -54.77 21.14
N PRO A 19 7.59 -55.55 20.13
CA PRO A 19 7.76 -55.05 18.75
C PRO A 19 6.60 -55.42 17.82
N THR A 20 6.68 -54.92 16.58
CA THR A 20 5.96 -55.30 15.35
C THR A 20 4.76 -54.44 14.96
N SER A 21 5.06 -53.38 14.22
CA SER A 21 4.38 -53.04 12.97
C SER A 21 5.25 -52.06 12.19
N PRO A 22 5.40 -52.13 10.86
CA PRO A 22 6.22 -51.18 10.12
C PRO A 22 5.50 -49.85 10.06
N SER A 23 5.98 -48.93 10.87
CA SER A 23 5.61 -47.53 10.82
C SER A 23 6.00 -46.99 9.45
N ALA A 24 4.99 -46.65 8.68
CA ALA A 24 5.17 -45.82 7.50
C ALA A 24 5.89 -44.52 7.95
N ALA A 25 7.16 -44.43 7.61
CA ALA A 25 7.91 -43.21 7.76
C ALA A 25 7.20 -42.14 6.90
N SER A 26 6.47 -41.26 7.58
CA SER A 26 6.03 -40.00 6.98
C SER A 26 7.31 -39.24 6.62
N SER A 27 7.75 -39.38 5.39
CA SER A 27 8.75 -38.50 4.78
C SER A 27 8.13 -37.11 4.72
N SER A 28 8.31 -36.34 5.78
CA SER A 28 8.18 -34.90 5.70
C SER A 28 9.24 -34.43 4.72
N THR A 29 8.86 -34.27 3.46
CA THR A 29 9.67 -33.62 2.46
C THR A 29 10.01 -32.23 3.03
N PRO A 30 11.31 -31.87 3.15
CA PRO A 30 11.66 -30.53 3.58
C PRO A 30 11.05 -29.56 2.58
N SER A 31 10.26 -28.60 3.03
CA SER A 31 9.79 -27.51 2.18
C SER A 31 11.02 -26.93 1.50
N ALA A 32 11.08 -27.00 0.17
CA ALA A 32 12.23 -26.55 -0.60
C ALA A 32 12.41 -25.05 -0.32
N GLN A 33 13.34 -24.71 0.57
CA GLN A 33 13.67 -23.34 0.91
C GLN A 33 14.07 -22.66 -0.39
N THR A 34 13.33 -21.61 -0.75
CA THR A 34 13.63 -20.80 -1.93
C THR A 34 15.10 -20.36 -1.86
N PRO A 35 15.93 -20.65 -2.88
CA PRO A 35 17.34 -20.30 -2.83
C PRO A 35 17.49 -18.82 -2.44
N ARG A 36 18.37 -18.52 -1.50
CA ARG A 36 18.54 -17.15 -0.95
C ARG A 36 18.70 -16.09 -2.03
N ALA A 37 19.29 -16.42 -3.15
CA ALA A 37 19.43 -15.55 -4.32
C ALA A 37 18.08 -15.23 -4.99
N VAL A 38 17.17 -16.21 -5.05
CA VAL A 38 15.82 -16.00 -5.63
C VAL A 38 14.96 -15.16 -4.71
N PHE A 39 15.06 -15.36 -3.39
CA PHE A 39 14.38 -14.51 -2.42
C PHE A 39 14.75 -13.03 -2.61
N TRP A 40 16.04 -12.69 -2.65
CA TRP A 40 16.47 -11.31 -2.84
C TRP A 40 16.09 -10.74 -4.20
N LEU A 41 16.07 -11.56 -5.26
CA LEU A 41 15.62 -11.12 -6.58
C LEU A 41 14.11 -10.77 -6.56
N VAL A 42 13.29 -11.56 -5.86
CA VAL A 42 11.86 -11.25 -5.65
C VAL A 42 11.71 -9.93 -4.91
N VAL A 43 12.44 -9.76 -3.81
CA VAL A 43 12.41 -8.52 -3.02
C VAL A 43 12.83 -7.33 -3.87
N ILE A 44 13.93 -7.40 -4.60
CA ILE A 44 14.40 -6.32 -5.49
C ILE A 44 13.34 -5.98 -6.56
N ALA A 45 12.75 -6.99 -7.21
CA ALA A 45 11.70 -6.76 -8.20
C ALA A 45 10.47 -6.04 -7.61
N ILE A 46 10.05 -6.43 -6.40
CA ILE A 46 8.96 -5.76 -5.65
C ILE A 46 9.35 -4.32 -5.30
N LEU A 47 10.57 -4.06 -4.82
CA LEU A 47 11.00 -2.72 -4.43
C LEU A 47 11.17 -1.78 -5.64
N LEU A 48 11.72 -2.27 -6.76
CA LEU A 48 11.80 -1.51 -8.01
C LEU A 48 10.40 -1.18 -8.57
N MET A 49 9.45 -2.09 -8.45
CA MET A 49 8.06 -1.81 -8.78
C MET A 49 7.48 -0.76 -7.82
N ALA A 50 7.68 -0.91 -6.51
CA ALA A 50 7.20 0.01 -5.47
C ALA A 50 7.67 1.44 -5.69
N SER A 51 8.91 1.64 -6.16
CA SER A 51 9.48 2.97 -6.43
C SER A 51 8.73 3.73 -7.53
N ASN A 52 7.99 3.04 -8.39
CA ASN A 52 7.20 3.63 -9.46
C ASN A 52 5.71 3.83 -9.12
N MET A 53 5.23 3.33 -7.97
CA MET A 53 3.78 3.29 -7.74
C MET A 53 3.18 4.59 -7.23
N ARG A 54 3.94 5.42 -6.55
CA ARG A 54 3.48 6.69 -6.02
C ARG A 54 4.19 7.88 -6.67
N SER A 55 5.43 7.69 -7.05
CA SER A 55 6.31 8.73 -7.62
C SER A 55 5.71 9.48 -8.81
N PRO A 56 5.13 8.84 -9.85
CA PRO A 56 4.61 9.55 -11.01
C PRO A 56 3.39 10.43 -10.71
N ILE A 57 2.63 10.11 -9.66
CA ILE A 57 1.47 10.90 -9.23
C ILE A 57 1.92 12.10 -8.42
N VAL A 58 2.81 11.88 -7.45
CA VAL A 58 3.33 12.95 -6.58
C VAL A 58 4.17 13.95 -7.37
N ALA A 59 4.97 13.48 -8.33
CA ALA A 59 5.76 14.34 -9.22
C ALA A 59 4.89 15.38 -9.94
N LEU A 60 3.72 14.96 -10.45
CA LEU A 60 2.80 15.88 -11.10
C LEU A 60 2.27 16.94 -10.15
N GLY A 61 1.89 16.57 -8.93
CA GLY A 61 1.39 17.51 -7.92
C GLY A 61 2.39 18.64 -7.63
N SER A 62 3.68 18.31 -7.58
CA SER A 62 4.75 19.28 -7.27
C SER A 62 5.03 20.30 -8.40
N ILE A 63 4.72 19.95 -9.66
CA ILE A 63 4.97 20.83 -10.84
C ILE A 63 3.69 21.12 -11.64
N ALA A 64 2.53 20.93 -11.02
CA ALA A 64 1.24 21.16 -11.68
C ALA A 64 1.10 22.54 -12.34
N PRO A 65 1.51 23.66 -11.71
CA PRO A 65 1.48 24.97 -12.34
C PRO A 65 2.33 25.03 -13.63
N VAL A 66 3.54 24.46 -13.61
CA VAL A 66 4.44 24.47 -14.77
C VAL A 66 3.83 23.70 -15.94
N VAL A 67 3.22 22.54 -15.66
CA VAL A 67 2.53 21.73 -16.68
C VAL A 67 1.27 22.43 -17.18
N GLN A 68 0.55 23.11 -16.30
CA GLN A 68 -0.64 23.90 -16.62
C GLN A 68 -0.32 24.99 -17.63
N ASP A 69 0.73 25.77 -17.38
CA ASP A 69 1.17 26.84 -18.26
C ASP A 69 1.71 26.29 -19.58
N ALA A 70 2.55 25.26 -19.53
CA ALA A 70 3.17 24.67 -20.71
C ALA A 70 2.16 24.04 -21.69
N LEU A 71 1.04 23.51 -21.20
CA LEU A 71 0.01 22.85 -22.01
C LEU A 71 -1.26 23.71 -22.17
N ASN A 72 -1.26 24.97 -21.70
CA ASN A 72 -2.41 25.89 -21.68
C ASN A 72 -3.67 25.23 -21.08
N LEU A 73 -3.52 24.56 -19.92
CA LEU A 73 -4.60 23.86 -19.23
C LEU A 73 -5.37 24.83 -18.32
N ASN A 74 -6.67 24.62 -18.22
CA ASN A 74 -7.49 25.32 -17.24
C ASN A 74 -7.60 24.52 -15.92
N ALA A 75 -8.19 25.11 -14.89
CA ALA A 75 -8.37 24.48 -13.58
C ALA A 75 -9.16 23.14 -13.65
N THR A 76 -10.12 23.04 -14.57
CA THR A 76 -10.89 21.81 -14.78
C THR A 76 -10.00 20.67 -15.27
N HIS A 77 -9.06 20.92 -16.18
CA HIS A 77 -8.12 19.91 -16.64
C HIS A 77 -7.22 19.41 -15.49
N ILE A 78 -6.75 20.30 -14.63
CA ILE A 78 -5.95 19.92 -13.45
C ILE A 78 -6.80 19.10 -12.45
N GLY A 79 -8.06 19.48 -12.26
CA GLY A 79 -9.00 18.71 -11.45
C GLY A 79 -9.17 17.26 -11.96
N TRP A 80 -9.30 17.07 -13.27
CA TRP A 80 -9.36 15.73 -13.86
C TRP A 80 -8.07 14.94 -13.64
N LEU A 81 -6.91 15.56 -13.77
CA LEU A 81 -5.62 14.89 -13.53
C LEU A 81 -5.43 14.45 -12.08
N GLY A 82 -6.07 15.11 -11.14
CA GLY A 82 -6.11 14.71 -9.72
C GLY A 82 -7.11 13.58 -9.43
N ALA A 83 -8.27 13.59 -10.11
CA ALA A 83 -9.38 12.66 -9.83
C ALA A 83 -9.23 11.30 -10.57
N ILE A 84 -8.83 11.33 -11.83
CA ILE A 84 -8.70 10.14 -12.68
C ILE A 84 -7.84 9.03 -12.07
N PRO A 85 -6.71 9.30 -11.41
CA PRO A 85 -5.92 8.25 -10.78
C PRO A 85 -6.72 7.38 -9.83
N MET A 86 -7.59 7.95 -8.99
CA MET A 86 -8.38 7.17 -8.03
C MET A 86 -9.35 6.22 -8.73
N LEU A 87 -10.02 6.68 -9.79
CA LEU A 87 -10.92 5.85 -10.58
C LEU A 87 -10.16 4.74 -11.32
N MET A 88 -8.98 5.04 -11.86
CA MET A 88 -8.15 4.05 -12.55
C MET A 88 -7.54 3.04 -11.56
N PHE A 89 -7.21 3.45 -10.35
CA PHE A 89 -6.79 2.52 -9.30
C PHE A 89 -7.93 1.57 -8.93
N ALA A 90 -9.15 2.07 -8.76
CA ALA A 90 -10.31 1.23 -8.48
C ALA A 90 -10.58 0.23 -9.61
N LEU A 91 -10.55 0.68 -10.86
CA LEU A 91 -10.74 -0.16 -12.03
C LEU A 91 -9.64 -1.23 -12.15
N GLY A 92 -8.39 -0.83 -11.98
CA GLY A 92 -7.23 -1.72 -11.96
C GLY A 92 -7.35 -2.78 -10.87
N ALA A 93 -7.73 -2.39 -9.67
CA ALA A 93 -7.95 -3.30 -8.54
C ALA A 93 -9.07 -4.31 -8.81
N LEU A 94 -10.14 -3.88 -9.45
CA LEU A 94 -11.29 -4.75 -9.79
C LEU A 94 -10.91 -5.83 -10.81
N ILE A 95 -10.13 -5.49 -11.82
CA ILE A 95 -9.83 -6.36 -12.96
C ILE A 95 -8.62 -7.25 -12.69
N SER A 96 -7.64 -6.78 -11.91
CA SER A 96 -6.34 -7.42 -11.72
C SER A 96 -6.41 -8.86 -11.22
N PRO A 97 -7.32 -9.28 -10.29
CA PRO A 97 -7.38 -10.66 -9.83
C PRO A 97 -7.72 -11.66 -10.95
N SER A 98 -8.63 -11.26 -11.85
CA SER A 98 -9.05 -12.08 -12.98
C SER A 98 -7.93 -12.28 -13.99
N ILE A 99 -7.21 -11.20 -14.30
CA ILE A 99 -6.06 -11.24 -15.22
C ILE A 99 -4.88 -11.98 -14.58
N GLY A 100 -4.59 -11.74 -13.29
CA GLY A 100 -3.56 -12.44 -12.54
C GLY A 100 -3.79 -13.97 -12.47
N LYS A 101 -5.06 -14.38 -12.31
CA LYS A 101 -5.43 -15.80 -12.35
C LYS A 101 -5.25 -16.41 -13.75
N ARG A 102 -5.59 -15.68 -14.81
CA ARG A 102 -5.54 -16.18 -16.20
C ARG A 102 -4.11 -16.30 -16.73
N TYR A 103 -3.27 -15.30 -16.51
CA TYR A 103 -1.92 -15.20 -17.10
C TYR A 103 -0.78 -15.50 -16.11
N GLY A 104 -1.10 -15.67 -14.83
CA GLY A 104 -0.14 -15.79 -13.73
C GLY A 104 0.32 -14.43 -13.20
N LEU A 105 0.74 -14.40 -11.92
CA LEU A 105 1.07 -13.15 -11.23
C LEU A 105 2.26 -12.45 -11.87
N GLU A 106 3.35 -13.15 -12.14
CA GLU A 106 4.58 -12.59 -12.69
C GLU A 106 4.39 -12.04 -14.12
N ASN A 107 3.71 -12.80 -15.00
CA ASN A 107 3.45 -12.34 -16.37
C ASN A 107 2.55 -11.10 -16.36
N THR A 108 1.55 -11.08 -15.49
CA THR A 108 0.67 -9.93 -15.33
C THR A 108 1.46 -8.72 -14.85
N LEU A 109 2.37 -8.87 -13.87
CA LEU A 109 3.20 -7.77 -13.36
C LEU A 109 4.20 -7.27 -14.41
N ILE A 110 4.76 -8.14 -15.25
CA ILE A 110 5.59 -7.71 -16.39
C ILE A 110 4.77 -6.79 -17.31
N GLY A 111 3.56 -7.21 -17.70
CA GLY A 111 2.67 -6.39 -18.51
C GLY A 111 2.28 -5.09 -17.83
N VAL A 112 2.00 -5.12 -16.53
CA VAL A 112 1.67 -3.95 -15.72
C VAL A 112 2.81 -2.93 -15.67
N VAL A 113 4.05 -3.38 -15.40
CA VAL A 113 5.23 -2.50 -15.37
C VAL A 113 5.52 -1.94 -16.77
N MET A 114 5.26 -2.72 -17.83
CA MET A 114 5.37 -2.26 -19.21
C MET A 114 4.39 -1.11 -19.50
N VAL A 115 3.11 -1.28 -19.15
CA VAL A 115 2.07 -0.26 -19.32
C VAL A 115 2.37 0.99 -18.47
N LEU A 116 2.84 0.80 -17.24
CA LEU A 116 3.24 1.89 -16.36
C LEU A 116 4.37 2.73 -16.98
N THR A 117 5.43 2.05 -17.44
CA THR A 117 6.58 2.71 -18.06
C THR A 117 6.18 3.43 -19.36
N ALA A 118 5.36 2.78 -20.20
CA ALA A 118 4.82 3.40 -21.41
C ALA A 118 3.96 4.63 -21.09
N GLY A 119 3.14 4.58 -20.03
CA GLY A 119 2.35 5.74 -19.57
C GLY A 119 3.21 6.91 -19.10
N ILE A 120 4.31 6.64 -18.39
CA ILE A 120 5.28 7.67 -17.98
C ILE A 120 5.92 8.32 -19.21
N ILE A 121 6.40 7.52 -20.15
CA ILE A 121 7.04 8.00 -21.39
C ILE A 121 6.03 8.80 -22.22
N MET A 122 4.84 8.27 -22.46
CA MET A 122 3.80 8.94 -23.24
C MET A 122 3.44 10.30 -22.66
N ARG A 123 3.23 10.39 -21.35
CA ARG A 123 2.91 11.64 -20.65
C ARG A 123 4.00 12.71 -20.84
N SER A 124 5.25 12.29 -20.98
CA SER A 124 6.40 13.19 -21.07
C SER A 124 6.78 13.55 -22.50
N THR A 125 6.51 12.67 -23.48
CA THR A 125 6.91 12.87 -24.89
C THR A 125 5.79 13.43 -25.76
N TRP A 126 4.55 13.07 -25.51
CA TRP A 126 3.41 13.59 -26.26
C TRP A 126 2.88 14.86 -25.60
N VAL A 127 3.47 15.99 -25.97
CA VAL A 127 3.23 17.34 -25.43
C VAL A 127 1.87 17.87 -25.89
N SER A 128 0.79 17.30 -25.36
CA SER A 128 -0.59 17.74 -25.55
C SER A 128 -1.46 17.29 -24.39
N TRP A 129 -2.62 17.94 -24.19
CA TRP A 129 -3.62 17.50 -23.22
C TRP A 129 -3.98 16.00 -23.34
N HIS A 130 -4.23 15.55 -24.58
CA HIS A 130 -4.63 14.16 -24.81
C HIS A 130 -3.51 13.17 -24.48
N GLY A 131 -2.28 13.47 -24.86
CA GLY A 131 -1.12 12.63 -24.54
C GLY A 131 -0.88 12.55 -23.03
N PHE A 132 -0.98 13.68 -22.35
CA PHE A 132 -0.82 13.76 -20.91
C PHE A 132 -1.92 13.00 -20.17
N LEU A 133 -3.17 13.16 -20.61
CA LEU A 133 -4.34 12.46 -20.04
C LEU A 133 -4.24 10.94 -20.24
N ILE A 134 -4.00 10.48 -21.47
CA ILE A 134 -3.88 9.05 -21.78
C ILE A 134 -2.72 8.44 -21.03
N GLY A 135 -1.56 9.10 -20.99
CA GLY A 135 -0.43 8.65 -20.18
C GLY A 135 -0.77 8.52 -18.70
N THR A 136 -1.52 9.48 -18.13
CA THR A 136 -1.99 9.45 -16.75
C THR A 136 -2.97 8.30 -16.50
N ILE A 137 -3.90 8.03 -17.43
CA ILE A 137 -4.83 6.90 -17.37
C ILE A 137 -4.05 5.57 -17.36
N LEU A 138 -3.12 5.38 -18.30
CA LEU A 138 -2.35 4.14 -18.44
C LEU A 138 -1.50 3.86 -17.19
N LEU A 139 -0.72 4.85 -16.72
CA LEU A 139 0.11 4.67 -15.55
C LEU A 139 -0.72 4.45 -14.28
N SER A 140 -1.85 5.14 -14.13
CA SER A 140 -2.71 4.98 -12.95
C SER A 140 -3.42 3.64 -12.94
N LEU A 141 -3.91 3.17 -14.08
CA LEU A 141 -4.47 1.82 -14.22
C LEU A 141 -3.44 0.76 -13.83
N ALA A 142 -2.21 0.87 -14.35
CA ALA A 142 -1.12 -0.04 -14.03
C ALA A 142 -0.75 -0.01 -12.53
N ILE A 143 -0.75 1.16 -11.90
CA ILE A 143 -0.55 1.29 -10.44
C ILE A 143 -1.65 0.56 -9.66
N GLY A 144 -2.92 0.67 -10.07
CA GLY A 144 -4.04 -0.06 -9.46
C GLY A 144 -3.85 -1.58 -9.52
N PHE A 145 -3.42 -2.09 -10.67
CA PHE A 145 -3.05 -3.51 -10.81
C PHE A 145 -1.91 -3.91 -9.89
N ALA A 146 -0.81 -3.17 -9.89
CA ALA A 146 0.38 -3.48 -9.11
C ALA A 146 0.09 -3.47 -7.60
N ASN A 147 -0.65 -2.47 -7.10
CA ASN A 147 -1.06 -2.40 -5.69
C ASN A 147 -1.87 -3.62 -5.26
N THR A 148 -2.76 -4.08 -6.13
CA THR A 148 -3.62 -5.24 -5.83
C THR A 148 -2.84 -6.55 -5.87
N LEU A 149 -1.91 -6.72 -6.81
CA LEU A 149 -1.18 -7.96 -7.01
C LEU A 149 0.06 -8.11 -6.10
N VAL A 150 0.48 -7.06 -5.39
CA VAL A 150 1.63 -7.13 -4.48
C VAL A 150 1.38 -8.11 -3.33
N ALA A 151 0.20 -8.08 -2.71
CA ALA A 151 -0.14 -8.95 -1.58
C ALA A 151 -0.09 -10.45 -1.96
N PRO A 152 -0.74 -10.91 -3.04
CA PRO A 152 -0.64 -12.30 -3.48
C PRO A 152 0.77 -12.72 -3.88
N VAL A 153 1.57 -11.83 -4.48
CA VAL A 153 2.98 -12.12 -4.81
C VAL A 153 3.81 -12.30 -3.56
N ILE A 154 3.69 -11.41 -2.58
CA ILE A 154 4.37 -11.53 -1.29
C ILE A 154 3.98 -12.85 -0.61
N LYS A 155 2.68 -13.18 -0.58
CA LYS A 155 2.20 -14.43 -0.01
C LYS A 155 2.76 -15.66 -0.72
N GLN A 156 2.82 -15.64 -2.04
CA GLN A 156 3.29 -16.76 -2.86
C GLN A 156 4.81 -16.95 -2.78
N ARG A 157 5.58 -15.85 -2.77
CA ARG A 157 7.04 -15.88 -2.94
C ARG A 157 7.83 -15.70 -1.65
N THR A 158 7.22 -15.11 -0.63
CA THR A 158 7.89 -14.82 0.65
C THR A 158 6.97 -15.11 1.85
N PRO A 159 6.36 -16.32 1.95
CA PRO A 159 5.35 -16.63 2.97
C PRO A 159 5.88 -16.44 4.40
N ASP A 160 7.15 -16.78 4.65
CA ASP A 160 7.77 -16.65 5.98
C ASP A 160 8.16 -15.20 6.34
N ASN A 161 8.11 -14.28 5.36
CA ASN A 161 8.58 -12.90 5.53
C ASN A 161 7.55 -11.85 5.08
N ILE A 162 6.25 -12.16 5.14
CA ILE A 162 5.16 -11.28 4.64
C ILE A 162 5.27 -9.88 5.26
N ALA A 163 5.39 -9.77 6.60
CA ALA A 163 5.45 -8.49 7.29
C ALA A 163 6.69 -7.67 6.89
N LEU A 164 7.85 -8.32 6.75
CA LEU A 164 9.09 -7.65 6.35
C LEU A 164 9.00 -7.11 4.92
N VAL A 165 8.58 -7.95 3.98
CA VAL A 165 8.55 -7.58 2.56
C VAL A 165 7.46 -6.53 2.29
N THR A 166 6.30 -6.64 2.96
CA THR A 166 5.26 -5.60 2.90
C THR A 166 5.74 -4.28 3.51
N GLY A 167 6.47 -4.33 4.63
CA GLY A 167 7.08 -3.16 5.24
C GLY A 167 8.10 -2.50 4.31
N LEU A 168 9.01 -3.26 3.69
CA LEU A 168 9.98 -2.76 2.72
C LEU A 168 9.30 -2.17 1.47
N PHE A 169 8.25 -2.81 0.96
CA PHE A 169 7.45 -2.30 -0.14
C PHE A 169 6.88 -0.91 0.17
N SER A 170 6.19 -0.76 1.31
CA SER A 170 5.58 0.50 1.72
C SER A 170 6.63 1.57 2.06
N LEU A 171 7.75 1.17 2.67
CA LEU A 171 8.88 2.05 2.94
C LEU A 171 9.45 2.62 1.64
N THR A 172 9.70 1.77 0.65
CA THR A 172 10.22 2.19 -0.66
C THR A 172 9.27 3.16 -1.36
N MET A 173 7.95 2.86 -1.37
CA MET A 173 6.95 3.79 -1.91
C MET A 173 7.02 5.16 -1.26
N SER A 174 7.16 5.21 0.07
CA SER A 174 7.15 6.47 0.83
C SER A 174 8.44 7.26 0.64
N VAL A 175 9.59 6.60 0.71
CA VAL A 175 10.91 7.22 0.49
C VAL A 175 11.00 7.80 -0.92
N MET A 176 10.62 7.02 -1.93
CA MET A 176 10.67 7.48 -3.32
C MET A 176 9.68 8.61 -3.59
N SER A 177 8.51 8.59 -2.95
CA SER A 177 7.56 9.71 -3.00
C SER A 177 8.16 10.99 -2.42
N GLY A 178 8.86 10.90 -1.28
CA GLY A 178 9.54 12.04 -0.66
C GLY A 178 10.71 12.56 -1.51
N VAL A 179 11.53 11.67 -2.04
CA VAL A 179 12.65 12.04 -2.92
C VAL A 179 12.15 12.80 -4.16
N ILE A 180 11.11 12.28 -4.83
CA ILE A 180 10.60 12.90 -6.05
C ILE A 180 9.95 14.25 -5.76
N SER A 181 9.24 14.40 -4.64
CA SER A 181 8.65 15.69 -4.24
C SER A 181 9.70 16.79 -4.07
N GLY A 182 10.89 16.45 -3.56
CA GLY A 182 11.97 17.41 -3.36
C GLY A 182 12.82 17.68 -4.60
N VAL A 183 12.92 16.71 -5.52
CA VAL A 183 13.86 16.78 -6.65
C VAL A 183 13.18 17.22 -7.94
N VAL A 184 11.87 16.94 -8.12
CA VAL A 184 11.21 17.15 -9.41
C VAL A 184 11.16 18.64 -9.84
N TYR A 185 10.92 19.56 -8.89
CA TYR A 185 10.85 20.99 -9.22
C TYR A 185 12.23 21.56 -9.61
N PRO A 186 13.31 21.42 -8.83
CA PRO A 186 14.66 21.83 -9.27
C PRO A 186 15.11 21.18 -10.58
N LEU A 187 14.73 19.92 -10.80
CA LEU A 187 15.04 19.23 -12.05
C LEU A 187 14.25 19.83 -13.22
N THR A 188 13.01 20.25 -12.99
CA THR A 188 12.18 20.92 -13.99
C THR A 188 12.81 22.23 -14.47
N GLU A 189 13.43 23.00 -13.57
CA GLU A 189 14.13 24.24 -13.94
C GLU A 189 15.39 23.99 -14.77
N GLN A 190 16.07 22.86 -14.56
CA GLN A 190 17.35 22.56 -15.26
C GLN A 190 17.13 21.87 -16.61
N VAL A 191 16.23 20.88 -16.71
CA VAL A 191 16.09 20.04 -17.91
C VAL A 191 14.70 20.08 -18.54
N GLY A 192 13.79 20.88 -18.01
CA GLY A 192 12.39 20.95 -18.42
C GLY A 192 11.51 19.87 -17.82
N TRP A 193 10.19 20.15 -17.75
CA TRP A 193 9.20 19.27 -17.10
C TRP A 193 9.09 17.89 -17.79
N GLN A 194 9.33 17.81 -19.10
CA GLN A 194 9.26 16.56 -19.85
C GLN A 194 10.29 15.55 -19.34
N TRP A 195 11.55 15.99 -19.18
CA TRP A 195 12.61 15.14 -18.65
C TRP A 195 12.49 14.91 -17.16
N ALA A 196 12.02 15.92 -16.39
CA ALA A 196 11.79 15.79 -14.97
C ALA A 196 10.72 14.74 -14.64
N LEU A 197 9.67 14.60 -15.46
CA LEU A 197 8.65 13.54 -15.33
C LEU A 197 9.05 12.25 -16.03
N GLY A 198 9.63 12.33 -17.23
CA GLY A 198 9.96 11.18 -18.08
C GLY A 198 11.19 10.41 -17.62
N GLY A 199 12.15 11.06 -17.01
CA GLY A 199 13.38 10.43 -16.52
C GLY A 199 13.14 9.30 -15.51
N TRP A 200 12.04 9.36 -14.78
CA TRP A 200 11.63 8.29 -13.85
C TRP A 200 11.25 6.97 -14.55
N ALA A 201 11.05 6.98 -15.86
CA ALA A 201 10.86 5.76 -16.65
C ALA A 201 12.05 4.80 -16.52
N ILE A 202 13.25 5.29 -16.18
CA ILE A 202 14.43 4.45 -15.95
C ILE A 202 14.19 3.43 -14.82
N LEU A 203 13.48 3.83 -13.76
CA LEU A 203 13.10 2.92 -12.68
C LEU A 203 12.04 1.91 -13.14
N GLY A 204 11.15 2.31 -14.05
CA GLY A 204 10.20 1.41 -14.69
C GLY A 204 10.90 0.36 -15.55
N ILE A 205 11.89 0.76 -16.33
CA ILE A 205 12.72 -0.15 -17.15
C ILE A 205 13.52 -1.11 -16.24
N ALA A 206 14.12 -0.60 -15.17
CA ALA A 206 14.83 -1.44 -14.19
C ALA A 206 13.89 -2.46 -13.54
N ALA A 207 12.69 -2.05 -13.14
CA ALA A 207 11.67 -2.96 -12.62
C ALA A 207 11.26 -4.02 -13.66
N LEU A 208 11.06 -3.63 -14.91
CA LEU A 208 10.73 -4.54 -16.01
C LEU A 208 11.81 -5.61 -16.19
N ILE A 209 13.08 -5.20 -16.23
CA ILE A 209 14.22 -6.12 -16.32
C ILE A 209 14.24 -7.08 -15.12
N ALA A 210 14.05 -6.58 -13.91
CA ALA A 210 14.04 -7.41 -12.70
C ALA A 210 12.92 -8.47 -12.75
N TRP A 211 11.71 -8.09 -13.16
CA TRP A 211 10.59 -9.04 -13.32
C TRP A 211 10.82 -10.06 -14.42
N ILE A 212 11.40 -9.67 -15.57
CA ILE A 212 11.76 -10.59 -16.66
C ILE A 212 12.83 -11.58 -16.19
N VAL A 213 13.90 -11.11 -15.53
CA VAL A 213 14.96 -11.99 -14.99
C VAL A 213 14.39 -12.95 -13.95
N LEU A 214 13.52 -12.47 -13.07
CA LEU A 214 12.83 -13.32 -12.09
C LEU A 214 12.02 -14.41 -12.79
N ARG A 215 11.26 -14.05 -13.81
CA ARG A 215 10.45 -14.96 -14.59
C ARG A 215 11.28 -16.03 -15.30
N LEU A 216 12.41 -15.67 -15.89
CA LEU A 216 13.33 -16.60 -16.56
C LEU A 216 13.96 -17.57 -15.56
N LYS A 217 14.34 -17.11 -14.36
CA LYS A 217 14.92 -17.97 -13.31
C LYS A 217 13.91 -18.90 -12.66
N LEU A 218 12.65 -18.50 -12.54
CA LEU A 218 11.60 -19.31 -11.93
C LEU A 218 10.98 -20.36 -12.89
N GLY A 219 11.26 -20.25 -14.19
CA GLY A 219 10.65 -21.10 -15.21
C GLY A 219 9.16 -20.83 -15.44
N SER A 220 8.55 -21.59 -16.36
CA SER A 220 7.12 -21.46 -16.70
C SER A 220 6.21 -22.11 -15.65
N SER A 221 6.19 -21.65 -14.43
CA SER A 221 5.17 -22.10 -13.49
C SER A 221 3.82 -21.45 -13.84
N HIS A 222 3.15 -22.00 -14.86
CA HIS A 222 1.81 -21.60 -15.30
C HIS A 222 0.70 -22.10 -14.36
N LYS A 223 1.07 -22.93 -13.40
CA LYS A 223 0.15 -23.44 -12.38
C LYS A 223 0.55 -22.84 -11.04
N VAL A 224 -0.31 -22.01 -10.45
CA VAL A 224 -0.45 -22.08 -9.00
C VAL A 224 -0.51 -23.57 -8.69
N PRO A 225 0.36 -24.11 -7.83
CA PRO A 225 0.27 -25.51 -7.49
C PRO A 225 -1.09 -25.74 -6.80
N THR A 226 -2.09 -26.11 -7.55
CA THR A 226 -3.34 -26.67 -7.04
C THR A 226 -3.12 -28.13 -6.66
N ALA A 227 -1.93 -28.68 -6.97
CA ALA A 227 -1.61 -30.10 -6.75
C ALA A 227 -1.26 -30.43 -5.29
N ASP A 228 -0.96 -29.43 -4.43
CA ASP A 228 -0.63 -29.65 -3.02
C ASP A 228 -1.65 -29.00 -2.05
N LEU A 229 -2.76 -28.50 -2.56
CA LEU A 229 -3.85 -28.06 -1.68
C LEU A 229 -4.51 -29.29 -1.08
N THR A 230 -4.58 -29.35 0.25
CA THR A 230 -5.37 -30.35 0.94
C THR A 230 -6.86 -30.21 0.56
N ALA A 231 -7.63 -31.30 0.65
CA ALA A 231 -9.07 -31.26 0.35
C ALA A 231 -9.79 -30.13 1.13
N ASP A 232 -9.32 -29.81 2.34
CA ASP A 232 -9.80 -28.72 3.15
C ASP A 232 -9.46 -27.33 2.55
N GLU A 233 -8.28 -27.14 2.00
CA GLU A 233 -7.88 -25.87 1.35
C GLU A 233 -8.65 -25.63 0.06
N VAL A 234 -8.94 -26.69 -0.71
CA VAL A 234 -9.79 -26.61 -1.91
C VAL A 234 -11.23 -26.22 -1.54
N THR A 235 -11.75 -26.76 -0.45
CA THR A 235 -13.08 -26.42 0.05
C THR A 235 -13.13 -24.98 0.57
N GLN A 236 -12.05 -24.51 1.22
CA GLN A 236 -11.91 -23.14 1.72
C GLN A 236 -11.70 -22.11 0.59
N GLU A 237 -11.07 -22.49 -0.51
CA GLU A 237 -10.93 -21.60 -1.69
C GLU A 237 -12.29 -21.28 -2.34
N SER A 238 -13.32 -22.09 -2.14
CA SER A 238 -14.67 -21.86 -2.64
C SER A 238 -15.42 -20.75 -1.91
N THR A 239 -14.93 -20.29 -0.75
CA THR A 239 -15.56 -19.21 0.01
C THR A 239 -15.57 -17.91 -0.78
N SER A 240 -16.77 -17.41 -1.06
CA SER A 240 -16.92 -16.13 -1.76
C SER A 240 -16.44 -14.98 -0.90
N ILE A 241 -15.38 -14.29 -1.32
CA ILE A 241 -14.83 -13.11 -0.63
C ILE A 241 -15.90 -12.03 -0.38
N TRP A 242 -16.82 -11.85 -1.33
CA TRP A 242 -17.90 -10.87 -1.21
C TRP A 242 -18.92 -11.18 -0.09
N LYS A 243 -18.98 -12.43 0.37
CA LYS A 243 -19.85 -12.87 1.49
C LYS A 243 -19.12 -12.80 2.84
N SER A 244 -17.83 -12.56 2.86
CA SER A 244 -17.04 -12.52 4.09
C SER A 244 -17.19 -11.18 4.80
N ALA A 245 -17.63 -11.21 6.06
CA ALA A 245 -17.70 -10.02 6.90
C ALA A 245 -16.31 -9.40 7.11
N LEU A 246 -15.27 -10.22 7.25
CA LEU A 246 -13.89 -9.75 7.40
C LEU A 246 -13.42 -8.99 6.15
N ALA A 247 -13.78 -9.48 4.94
CA ALA A 247 -13.42 -8.80 3.69
C ALA A 247 -14.01 -7.38 3.62
N TRP A 248 -15.28 -7.22 4.00
CA TRP A 248 -15.92 -5.91 4.07
C TRP A 248 -15.31 -5.02 5.15
N GLN A 249 -14.99 -5.56 6.32
CA GLN A 249 -14.31 -4.82 7.39
C GLN A 249 -12.95 -4.31 6.94
N LEU A 250 -12.15 -5.13 6.25
CA LEU A 250 -10.86 -4.73 5.68
C LEU A 250 -11.02 -3.68 4.57
N ALA A 251 -12.03 -3.83 3.71
CA ALA A 251 -12.33 -2.89 2.64
C ALA A 251 -12.72 -1.51 3.20
N ILE A 252 -13.58 -1.47 4.22
CA ILE A 252 -14.01 -0.22 4.87
C ILE A 252 -12.84 0.38 5.65
N PHE A 253 -12.07 -0.43 6.38
CA PHE A 253 -10.88 0.02 7.12
C PHE A 253 -9.90 0.74 6.22
N MET A 254 -9.56 0.13 5.08
CA MET A 254 -8.69 0.75 4.08
C MET A 254 -9.36 1.94 3.39
N GLY A 255 -10.67 1.87 3.14
CA GLY A 255 -11.43 2.92 2.48
C GLY A 255 -11.45 4.22 3.28
N LEU A 256 -11.81 4.15 4.57
CA LEU A 256 -11.83 5.32 5.45
C LEU A 256 -10.42 5.88 5.68
N GLN A 257 -9.41 5.02 5.76
CA GLN A 257 -8.02 5.44 5.81
C GLN A 257 -7.59 6.17 4.53
N SER A 258 -7.95 5.64 3.37
CA SER A 258 -7.61 6.25 2.08
C SER A 258 -8.33 7.58 1.88
N LEU A 259 -9.59 7.68 2.30
CA LEU A 259 -10.35 8.92 2.30
C LEU A 259 -9.63 9.99 3.13
N LEU A 260 -9.26 9.68 4.37
CA LEU A 260 -8.50 10.58 5.25
C LEU A 260 -7.19 11.01 4.56
N PHE A 261 -6.39 10.04 4.10
CA PHE A 261 -5.08 10.30 3.49
C PHE A 261 -5.17 11.23 2.29
N TYR A 262 -6.06 10.94 1.33
CA TYR A 262 -6.15 11.75 0.11
C TYR A 262 -6.77 13.12 0.35
N THR A 263 -7.70 13.24 1.30
CA THR A 263 -8.26 14.54 1.68
C THR A 263 -7.22 15.43 2.35
N VAL A 264 -6.48 14.87 3.29
CA VAL A 264 -5.38 15.57 3.97
C VAL A 264 -4.28 15.92 2.99
N ALA A 265 -3.84 15.00 2.15
CA ALA A 265 -2.81 15.26 1.15
C ALA A 265 -3.20 16.40 0.18
N ALA A 266 -4.50 16.53 -0.14
CA ALA A 266 -5.00 17.58 -1.03
C ALA A 266 -5.10 18.95 -0.33
N PHE A 267 -5.53 19.00 0.92
CA PHE A 267 -5.95 20.25 1.56
C PHE A 267 -5.12 20.67 2.77
N LEU A 268 -4.17 19.87 3.23
CA LEU A 268 -3.38 20.18 4.42
C LEU A 268 -2.71 21.56 4.39
N PRO A 269 -2.06 21.99 3.28
CA PRO A 269 -1.51 23.32 3.20
C PRO A 269 -2.59 24.40 3.33
N SER A 270 -3.72 24.27 2.64
CA SER A 270 -4.82 25.23 2.70
C SER A 270 -5.44 25.33 4.09
N ILE A 271 -5.53 24.20 4.80
CA ILE A 271 -6.00 24.18 6.20
C ILE A 271 -5.04 24.96 7.11
N TRP A 272 -3.74 24.77 6.95
CA TRP A 272 -2.76 25.48 7.78
C TRP A 272 -2.65 26.97 7.43
N ILE A 273 -2.78 27.34 6.15
CA ILE A 273 -2.85 28.76 5.74
C ILE A 273 -4.07 29.44 6.38
N SER A 274 -5.23 28.78 6.37
CA SER A 274 -6.44 29.33 7.01
C SER A 274 -6.31 29.52 8.51
N LYS A 275 -5.35 28.86 9.15
CA LYS A 275 -5.01 28.97 10.57
C LYS A 275 -3.86 29.94 10.87
N GLY A 276 -3.36 30.64 9.84
CA GLY A 276 -2.38 31.71 9.98
C GLY A 276 -0.93 31.32 9.69
N LEU A 277 -0.63 30.11 9.22
CA LEU A 277 0.70 29.76 8.74
C LEU A 277 0.98 30.43 7.37
N THR A 278 2.23 30.77 7.13
CA THR A 278 2.68 31.23 5.81
C THR A 278 2.60 30.08 4.79
N GLU A 279 2.58 30.41 3.50
CA GLU A 279 2.56 29.40 2.42
C GLU A 279 3.74 28.44 2.50
N VAL A 280 4.93 28.95 2.87
CA VAL A 280 6.16 28.15 3.01
C VAL A 280 6.04 27.16 4.18
N GLU A 281 5.56 27.63 5.34
CA GLU A 281 5.35 26.77 6.49
C GLU A 281 4.28 25.71 6.22
N ALA A 282 3.16 26.11 5.64
CA ALA A 282 2.07 25.21 5.28
C ALA A 282 2.50 24.15 4.26
N GLY A 283 3.29 24.54 3.25
CA GLY A 283 3.89 23.61 2.30
C GLY A 283 4.84 22.61 2.95
N SER A 284 5.62 23.05 3.94
CA SER A 284 6.52 22.19 4.71
C SER A 284 5.77 21.12 5.52
N MET A 285 4.55 21.40 5.99
CA MET A 285 3.70 20.43 6.68
C MET A 285 3.32 19.25 5.78
N GLY A 286 3.06 19.49 4.50
CA GLY A 286 2.85 18.42 3.51
C GLY A 286 4.05 17.47 3.39
N SER A 287 5.26 18.02 3.41
CA SER A 287 6.50 17.25 3.41
C SER A 287 6.67 16.45 4.71
N ILE A 288 6.46 17.06 5.86
CA ILE A 288 6.51 16.39 7.18
C ILE A 288 5.54 15.21 7.19
N PHE A 289 4.30 15.40 6.75
CA PHE A 289 3.30 14.34 6.67
C PHE A 289 3.80 13.10 5.91
N GLN A 290 4.47 13.31 4.78
CA GLN A 290 5.00 12.22 3.96
C GLN A 290 6.27 11.59 4.56
N PHE A 291 7.16 12.38 5.15
CA PHE A 291 8.40 11.88 5.74
C PHE A 291 8.19 11.08 7.04
N MET A 292 7.02 11.16 7.67
CA MET A 292 6.71 10.30 8.83
C MET A 292 6.48 8.84 8.42
N ALA A 293 6.18 8.54 7.17
CA ALA A 293 5.88 7.19 6.73
C ALA A 293 7.05 6.19 6.91
N PRO A 294 8.30 6.48 6.53
CA PRO A 294 9.45 5.61 6.82
C PRO A 294 9.58 5.28 8.31
N ILE A 295 9.47 6.28 9.18
CA ILE A 295 9.59 6.11 10.64
C ILE A 295 8.47 5.19 11.16
N ALA A 296 7.25 5.45 10.73
CA ALA A 296 6.07 4.69 11.11
C ALA A 296 6.16 3.21 10.71
N ILE A 297 6.59 2.94 9.48
CA ILE A 297 6.68 1.58 8.93
C ILE A 297 7.79 0.78 9.62
N ILE A 298 8.94 1.41 9.87
CA ILE A 298 10.04 0.79 10.63
C ILE A 298 9.56 0.47 12.05
N GLY A 299 8.94 1.44 12.74
CA GLY A 299 8.39 1.26 14.08
C GLY A 299 7.33 0.16 14.14
N MET A 300 6.39 0.13 13.20
CA MET A 300 5.38 -0.93 13.08
C MET A 300 6.02 -2.31 12.93
N THR A 301 6.96 -2.44 12.01
CA THR A 301 7.64 -3.72 11.73
C THR A 301 8.39 -4.21 12.96
N TRP A 302 9.04 -3.32 13.70
CA TRP A 302 9.73 -3.62 14.94
C TRP A 302 8.77 -4.07 16.06
N LEU A 303 7.63 -3.38 16.24
CA LEU A 303 6.61 -3.74 17.23
C LEU A 303 6.03 -5.13 16.95
N ILE A 304 5.68 -5.41 15.69
CA ILE A 304 5.13 -6.72 15.31
C ILE A 304 6.18 -7.84 15.52
N ARG A 305 7.44 -7.58 15.19
CA ARG A 305 8.54 -8.55 15.45
C ARG A 305 8.78 -8.81 16.93
N ARG A 306 8.46 -7.85 17.81
CA ARG A 306 8.49 -8.03 19.27
C ARG A 306 7.26 -8.74 19.84
N GLY A 307 6.36 -9.23 18.99
CA GLY A 307 5.19 -9.99 19.40
C GLY A 307 3.96 -9.14 19.74
N MET A 308 3.97 -7.82 19.43
CA MET A 308 2.77 -7.01 19.60
C MET A 308 1.67 -7.51 18.67
N LYS A 309 0.46 -7.70 19.21
CA LYS A 309 -0.69 -8.14 18.42
C LYS A 309 -1.04 -7.06 17.38
N ILE A 310 -1.30 -7.49 16.15
CA ILE A 310 -1.66 -6.61 15.02
C ILE A 310 -2.85 -5.72 15.36
N GLN A 311 -3.80 -6.20 16.18
CA GLN A 311 -4.95 -5.41 16.63
C GLN A 311 -4.54 -4.15 17.38
N PHE A 312 -3.59 -4.23 18.30
CA PHE A 312 -3.14 -3.05 19.05
C PHE A 312 -2.40 -2.06 18.15
N VAL A 313 -1.67 -2.55 17.17
CA VAL A 313 -1.01 -1.70 16.17
C VAL A 313 -2.06 -0.98 15.31
N ALA A 314 -3.10 -1.69 14.84
CA ALA A 314 -4.17 -1.12 14.04
C ALA A 314 -4.98 -0.06 14.81
N ILE A 315 -5.38 -0.35 16.05
CA ILE A 315 -6.12 0.60 16.88
C ILE A 315 -5.24 1.80 17.22
N GLY A 316 -4.00 1.56 17.68
CA GLY A 316 -3.08 2.62 18.06
C GLY A 316 -2.78 3.57 16.90
N SER A 317 -2.55 3.05 15.69
CA SER A 317 -2.32 3.89 14.51
C SER A 317 -3.56 4.69 14.10
N THR A 318 -4.76 4.12 14.25
CA THR A 318 -5.99 4.88 13.98
C THR A 318 -6.24 5.96 15.03
N LEU A 319 -5.91 5.70 16.30
CA LEU A 319 -5.95 6.71 17.36
C LEU A 319 -4.94 7.84 17.13
N LEU A 320 -3.75 7.54 16.58
CA LEU A 320 -2.82 8.60 16.17
C LEU A 320 -3.46 9.53 15.11
N ASN A 321 -4.21 8.99 14.16
CA ASN A 321 -4.95 9.81 13.20
C ASN A 321 -6.01 10.68 13.87
N VAL A 322 -6.76 10.15 14.85
CA VAL A 322 -7.74 10.93 15.63
C VAL A 322 -7.05 12.06 16.37
N ILE A 323 -5.96 11.77 17.08
CA ILE A 323 -5.19 12.77 17.85
C ILE A 323 -4.63 13.85 16.90
N GLY A 324 -4.03 13.44 15.78
CA GLY A 324 -3.52 14.37 14.78
C GLY A 324 -4.60 15.28 14.20
N LEU A 325 -5.78 14.73 13.86
CA LEU A 325 -6.92 15.51 13.37
C LEU A 325 -7.45 16.49 14.41
N ILE A 326 -7.59 16.07 15.68
CA ILE A 326 -8.00 16.95 16.78
C ILE A 326 -6.99 18.09 16.93
N GLY A 327 -5.69 17.77 16.85
CA GLY A 327 -4.62 18.76 16.89
C GLY A 327 -4.71 19.78 15.76
N ILE A 328 -4.92 19.30 14.52
CA ILE A 328 -5.08 20.15 13.34
C ILE A 328 -6.36 20.99 13.43
N ALA A 329 -7.47 20.42 13.92
CA ALA A 329 -8.76 21.09 13.95
C ALA A 329 -8.87 22.15 15.07
N TYR A 330 -8.43 21.80 16.27
CA TYR A 330 -8.85 22.55 17.48
C TYR A 330 -7.69 23.06 18.35
N LEU A 331 -6.42 22.67 18.07
CA LEU A 331 -5.30 23.07 18.91
C LEU A 331 -4.43 24.15 18.24
N SER A 332 -3.45 24.67 19.02
CA SER A 332 -2.60 25.78 18.56
C SER A 332 -1.83 25.45 17.29
N PRO A 333 -1.82 26.37 16.30
CA PRO A 333 -1.01 26.25 15.08
C PRO A 333 0.51 26.23 15.35
N ASP A 334 0.98 26.70 16.51
CA ASP A 334 2.41 26.67 16.87
C ASP A 334 2.99 25.25 16.88
N LEU A 335 2.14 24.25 17.12
CA LEU A 335 2.49 22.82 17.09
C LEU A 335 2.04 22.11 15.81
N ALA A 336 1.85 22.84 14.71
CA ALA A 336 1.42 22.30 13.42
C ALA A 336 2.27 21.11 12.99
N TRP A 337 3.59 21.21 13.13
CA TRP A 337 4.54 20.13 12.80
C TRP A 337 4.28 18.85 13.61
N LEU A 338 3.90 18.98 14.90
CA LEU A 338 3.63 17.85 15.78
C LEU A 338 2.35 17.12 15.37
N TRP A 339 1.26 17.85 15.18
CA TRP A 339 -0.04 17.27 14.81
C TRP A 339 0.01 16.61 13.44
N THR A 340 0.69 17.26 12.49
CA THR A 340 0.93 16.72 11.15
C THR A 340 1.80 15.46 11.21
N SER A 341 2.84 15.44 12.04
CA SER A 341 3.70 14.25 12.23
C SER A 341 2.93 13.07 12.81
N ILE A 342 2.14 13.30 13.87
CA ILE A 342 1.32 12.26 14.52
C ILE A 342 0.36 11.62 13.51
N MET A 343 -0.31 12.44 12.70
CA MET A 343 -1.24 11.96 11.68
C MET A 343 -0.52 11.20 10.57
N GLY A 344 0.64 11.68 10.12
CA GLY A 344 1.47 11.00 9.12
C GLY A 344 1.91 9.61 9.57
N LEU A 345 2.31 9.46 10.85
CA LEU A 345 2.62 8.17 11.46
C LEU A 345 1.43 7.19 11.39
N GLY A 346 0.25 7.64 11.82
CA GLY A 346 -0.96 6.80 11.80
C GLY A 346 -1.35 6.36 10.39
N CYS A 347 -1.36 7.29 9.45
CA CYS A 347 -1.74 7.03 8.06
C CYS A 347 -0.87 5.95 7.39
N ALA A 348 0.45 6.04 7.55
CA ALA A 348 1.38 5.13 6.92
C ALA A 348 1.28 3.70 7.46
N VAL A 349 1.10 3.55 8.78
CA VAL A 349 0.94 2.24 9.42
C VAL A 349 -0.31 1.54 8.90
N ILE A 350 -1.46 2.22 8.84
CA ILE A 350 -2.73 1.58 8.47
C ILE A 350 -2.68 1.04 7.04
N PHE A 351 -2.18 1.84 6.09
CA PHE A 351 -2.05 1.38 4.71
C PHE A 351 -1.20 0.11 4.60
N THR A 352 -0.05 0.10 5.28
CA THR A 352 0.86 -1.05 5.29
C THR A 352 0.22 -2.28 5.95
N LEU A 353 -0.51 -2.07 7.06
CA LEU A 353 -1.26 -3.13 7.73
C LEU A 353 -2.34 -3.74 6.83
N CYS A 354 -3.09 -2.93 6.06
CA CYS A 354 -4.11 -3.45 5.14
C CYS A 354 -3.50 -4.40 4.11
N ILE A 355 -2.41 -3.98 3.46
CA ILE A 355 -1.70 -4.83 2.48
C ILE A 355 -1.20 -6.14 3.14
N MET A 356 -0.65 -6.05 4.34
CA MET A 356 -0.19 -7.21 5.09
C MET A 356 -1.35 -8.14 5.47
N LEU A 357 -2.48 -7.60 5.92
CA LEU A 357 -3.66 -8.37 6.32
C LEU A 357 -4.29 -9.11 5.13
N PHE A 358 -4.26 -8.55 3.92
CA PHE A 358 -4.73 -9.28 2.72
C PHE A 358 -3.97 -10.60 2.51
N SER A 359 -2.68 -10.61 2.83
CA SER A 359 -1.85 -11.82 2.76
C SER A 359 -2.06 -12.74 3.96
N LEU A 360 -2.15 -12.19 5.18
CA LEU A 360 -2.21 -12.97 6.42
C LEU A 360 -3.60 -13.59 6.69
N ARG A 361 -4.68 -13.02 6.15
CA ARG A 361 -6.07 -13.47 6.41
C ARG A 361 -6.65 -14.37 5.33
N THR A 362 -5.83 -14.82 4.41
CA THR A 362 -6.20 -15.70 3.30
C THR A 362 -5.32 -16.95 3.29
N TYR A 363 -5.85 -18.06 2.78
CA TYR A 363 -5.11 -19.33 2.70
C TYR A 363 -4.21 -19.38 1.46
N THR A 364 -4.70 -18.90 0.33
CA THR A 364 -4.01 -19.01 -0.96
C THR A 364 -3.69 -17.64 -1.56
N PRO A 365 -2.68 -17.55 -2.44
CA PRO A 365 -2.40 -16.31 -3.19
C PRO A 365 -3.58 -15.84 -4.05
N ASN A 366 -4.40 -16.78 -4.56
CA ASN A 366 -5.60 -16.45 -5.32
C ASN A 366 -6.67 -15.76 -4.45
N GLN A 367 -6.88 -16.26 -3.22
CA GLN A 367 -7.74 -15.58 -2.24
C GLN A 367 -7.20 -14.20 -1.86
N ALA A 368 -5.89 -14.09 -1.63
CA ALA A 368 -5.24 -12.81 -1.33
C ALA A 368 -5.45 -11.81 -2.48
N SER A 369 -5.34 -12.26 -3.73
CA SER A 369 -5.59 -11.43 -4.92
C SER A 369 -7.04 -10.94 -4.96
N LYS A 370 -8.01 -11.84 -4.75
CA LYS A 370 -9.44 -11.49 -4.75
C LYS A 370 -9.79 -10.54 -3.61
N LEU A 371 -9.27 -10.79 -2.40
CA LEU A 371 -9.49 -9.92 -1.25
C LEU A 371 -8.89 -8.53 -1.46
N SER A 372 -7.64 -8.49 -1.92
CA SER A 372 -6.94 -7.24 -2.24
C SER A 372 -7.68 -6.45 -3.33
N GLY A 373 -8.14 -7.14 -4.39
CA GLY A 373 -8.92 -6.53 -5.47
C GLY A 373 -10.23 -5.93 -5.00
N MET A 374 -11.04 -6.68 -4.26
CA MET A 374 -12.29 -6.19 -3.68
C MET A 374 -12.05 -5.00 -2.73
N ALA A 375 -11.14 -5.18 -1.76
CA ALA A 375 -10.91 -4.18 -0.74
C ALA A 375 -10.37 -2.87 -1.33
N GLN A 376 -9.43 -2.94 -2.26
CA GLN A 376 -8.85 -1.74 -2.89
C GLN A 376 -9.81 -1.06 -3.86
N THR A 377 -10.65 -1.82 -4.58
CA THR A 377 -11.71 -1.23 -5.41
C THR A 377 -12.62 -0.35 -4.57
N ILE A 378 -13.14 -0.89 -3.46
CA ILE A 378 -14.00 -0.15 -2.54
C ILE A 378 -13.23 1.01 -1.92
N ALA A 379 -12.00 0.78 -1.49
CA ALA A 379 -11.18 1.80 -0.85
C ALA A 379 -10.90 3.00 -1.75
N TYR A 380 -10.59 2.79 -3.02
CA TYR A 380 -10.33 3.90 -3.94
C TYR A 380 -11.60 4.65 -4.36
N LEU A 381 -12.76 3.96 -4.45
CA LEU A 381 -14.05 4.63 -4.65
C LEU A 381 -14.43 5.51 -3.45
N VAL A 382 -14.21 5.01 -2.23
CA VAL A 382 -14.41 5.79 -1.00
C VAL A 382 -13.40 6.94 -0.92
N ALA A 383 -12.14 6.69 -1.30
CA ALA A 383 -11.10 7.72 -1.31
C ALA A 383 -11.40 8.87 -2.29
N PHE A 384 -12.00 8.58 -3.44
CA PHE A 384 -12.44 9.61 -4.38
C PHE A 384 -13.47 10.56 -3.77
N ALA A 385 -14.38 10.04 -2.93
CA ALA A 385 -15.41 10.85 -2.27
C ALA A 385 -14.84 11.81 -1.20
N GLY A 386 -13.65 11.53 -0.65
CA GLY A 386 -13.06 12.32 0.44
C GLY A 386 -12.74 13.77 0.06
N PRO A 387 -11.81 14.01 -0.87
CA PRO A 387 -11.48 15.37 -1.31
C PRO A 387 -12.68 16.11 -1.90
N PHE A 388 -13.54 15.40 -2.65
CA PHE A 388 -14.76 15.97 -3.20
C PHE A 388 -15.71 16.47 -2.10
N GLY A 389 -16.02 15.62 -1.11
CA GLY A 389 -16.91 15.98 -0.01
C GLY A 389 -16.35 17.09 0.88
N ALA A 390 -15.04 17.05 1.16
CA ALA A 390 -14.39 18.09 1.95
C ALA A 390 -14.36 19.43 1.20
N GLY A 391 -14.08 19.44 -0.09
CA GLY A 391 -14.12 20.64 -0.93
C GLY A 391 -15.53 21.23 -1.01
N TRP A 392 -16.55 20.39 -1.23
CA TRP A 392 -17.95 20.82 -1.27
C TRP A 392 -18.40 21.44 0.07
N LEU A 393 -18.08 20.80 1.20
CA LEU A 393 -18.39 21.35 2.53
C LEU A 393 -17.69 22.69 2.78
N TYR A 394 -16.41 22.81 2.33
CA TYR A 394 -15.70 24.07 2.42
C TYR A 394 -16.37 25.19 1.61
N GLU A 395 -16.78 24.92 0.38
CA GLU A 395 -17.47 25.90 -0.47
C GLU A 395 -18.78 26.38 0.16
N GLN A 396 -19.52 25.50 0.86
CA GLN A 396 -20.79 25.86 1.51
C GLN A 396 -20.58 26.69 2.80
N THR A 397 -19.50 26.45 3.52
CA THR A 397 -19.29 27.02 4.86
C THR A 397 -18.21 28.11 4.91
N ASN A 398 -17.37 28.23 3.87
CA ASN A 398 -16.15 29.02 3.85
C ASN A 398 -15.25 28.80 5.08
N SER A 399 -15.32 27.60 5.67
CA SER A 399 -14.55 27.17 6.83
C SER A 399 -14.08 25.74 6.69
N TRP A 400 -12.89 25.43 7.22
CA TRP A 400 -12.38 24.06 7.32
C TRP A 400 -12.96 23.28 8.52
N ASP A 401 -13.70 23.91 9.42
CA ASP A 401 -14.26 23.24 10.61
C ASP A 401 -15.23 22.13 10.24
N GLY A 402 -16.13 22.38 9.29
CA GLY A 402 -17.08 21.37 8.79
C GLY A 402 -16.38 20.16 8.16
N PRO A 403 -15.51 20.35 7.15
CA PRO A 403 -14.71 19.28 6.57
C PRO A 403 -13.89 18.49 7.59
N LEU A 404 -13.21 19.15 8.52
CA LEU A 404 -12.40 18.50 9.55
C LEU A 404 -13.24 17.69 10.52
N LEU A 405 -14.39 18.23 10.97
CA LEU A 405 -15.34 17.48 11.80
C LEU A 405 -15.89 16.25 11.09
N PHE A 406 -16.26 16.36 9.83
CA PHE A 406 -16.73 15.24 9.02
C PHE A 406 -15.68 14.12 8.96
N ILE A 407 -14.43 14.46 8.64
CA ILE A 407 -13.33 13.49 8.56
C ILE A 407 -13.04 12.90 9.95
N LEU A 408 -13.11 13.70 11.01
CA LEU A 408 -12.90 13.23 12.39
C LEU A 408 -13.93 12.17 12.78
N ILE A 409 -15.21 12.40 12.48
CA ILE A 409 -16.28 11.41 12.73
C ILE A 409 -15.99 10.12 12.00
N LEU A 410 -15.63 10.17 10.72
CA LEU A 410 -15.28 8.98 9.93
C LEU A 410 -14.05 8.27 10.49
N THR A 411 -13.06 9.00 10.99
CA THR A 411 -11.86 8.43 11.59
C THR A 411 -12.16 7.79 12.95
N LEU A 412 -13.08 8.32 13.73
CA LEU A 412 -13.57 7.69 14.96
C LEU A 412 -14.32 6.38 14.66
N ILE A 413 -15.16 6.35 13.63
CA ILE A 413 -15.79 5.13 13.15
C ILE A 413 -14.70 4.13 12.73
N ASN A 414 -13.64 4.60 12.07
CA ASN A 414 -12.54 3.75 11.63
C ASN A 414 -11.77 3.09 12.79
N VAL A 415 -11.78 3.63 14.01
CA VAL A 415 -11.21 2.96 15.20
C VAL A 415 -11.96 1.66 15.50
N ILE A 416 -13.29 1.68 15.43
CA ILE A 416 -14.14 0.50 15.63
C ILE A 416 -13.87 -0.53 14.53
N ILE A 417 -13.81 -0.05 13.28
CA ILE A 417 -13.53 -0.91 12.12
C ILE A 417 -12.12 -1.50 12.21
N ALA A 418 -11.12 -0.74 12.67
CA ALA A 418 -9.76 -1.22 12.89
C ALA A 418 -9.72 -2.42 13.85
N TRP A 419 -10.47 -2.34 14.96
CA TRP A 419 -10.60 -3.46 15.91
C TRP A 419 -11.24 -4.69 15.26
N LEU A 420 -12.31 -4.51 14.48
CA LEU A 420 -13.02 -5.59 13.81
C LEU A 420 -12.17 -6.23 12.69
N ALA A 421 -11.53 -5.43 11.85
CA ALA A 421 -10.76 -5.87 10.68
C ALA A 421 -9.45 -6.55 11.04
N SER A 422 -8.86 -6.24 12.20
CA SER A 422 -7.56 -6.76 12.62
C SER A 422 -7.64 -7.99 13.53
N ARG A 423 -8.83 -8.51 13.82
CA ARG A 423 -9.03 -9.73 14.62
C ARG A 423 -8.24 -10.90 14.03
N PRO A 424 -7.73 -11.83 14.89
CA PRO A 424 -6.97 -12.99 14.43
C PRO A 424 -7.92 -14.09 13.88
N ILE A 425 -8.64 -13.78 12.81
CA ILE A 425 -9.53 -14.70 12.10
C ILE A 425 -9.21 -14.69 10.61
N MET A 426 -9.44 -15.83 9.97
CA MET A 426 -9.31 -15.99 8.52
C MET A 426 -10.57 -15.49 7.79
N ILE A 427 -10.50 -15.44 6.47
CA ILE A 427 -11.57 -14.95 5.60
C ILE A 427 -12.89 -15.72 5.73
N ASP A 428 -12.84 -16.98 6.18
CA ASP A 428 -13.98 -17.85 6.44
C ASP A 428 -14.51 -17.75 7.88
N GLY A 429 -13.92 -16.89 8.72
CA GLY A 429 -14.29 -16.67 10.11
C GLY A 429 -13.62 -17.60 11.12
N LYS A 430 -12.79 -18.56 10.69
CA LYS A 430 -12.04 -19.44 11.58
C LYS A 430 -10.87 -18.69 12.25
N PRO A 431 -10.37 -19.15 13.40
CA PRO A 431 -9.15 -18.62 14.00
C PRO A 431 -7.96 -18.66 13.02
N ALA A 432 -7.12 -17.61 13.06
CA ALA A 432 -5.95 -17.47 12.19
C ALA A 432 -4.71 -18.09 12.81
#